data_b8dc2bd183c1a6d7c6229a6f28b8f6a3
#
_entry.id   b8dc2bd183c1a6d7c6229a6f28b8f6a3
#
_cell.length_a   1.000
_cell.length_b   1.000
_cell.length_c   1.000
_cell.angle_alpha   90.00
_cell.angle_beta   90.00
_cell.angle_gamma   90.00
#
_symmetry.space_group_name_H-M   'P 1'
#
loop_
_entity.id
_entity.type
_entity.pdbx_description
1 polymer ?
#
loop_
_entity_poly.entity_id
_entity_poly.type
_entity_poly.pdbx_seq_one_letter_code
_entity_poly.pdbx_strand_id
1 'polypeptide(L)'
;MKLLILGLILGFLPYFPYSKHAHLFMGPLNIMALEDRSSMTAIETINFEDDSIEQFGAKSLKDLPQTQLLDAYACIQCSRCQDACPAYETGKELSPSALEINKRYFLNNHLDEFIDGSIPDAAITDLMLTDEAAWSCTTCGYC
;
A
#
# COMPACT_ATOMS: atom_id res chain seq x y z
N MET A 1 3.66 -31.29 26.46
CA MET A 1 2.59 -30.57 25.76
C MET A 1 2.59 -29.07 26.07
N LYS A 2 2.53 -28.60 27.33
CA LYS A 2 2.50 -27.17 27.69
C LYS A 2 3.76 -26.40 27.22
N LEU A 3 4.97 -26.95 27.36
CA LEU A 3 6.21 -26.31 26.90
C LEU A 3 6.27 -26.16 25.36
N LEU A 4 5.72 -27.11 24.63
CA LEU A 4 5.68 -27.08 23.17
C LEU A 4 4.72 -25.98 22.71
N ILE A 5 3.56 -25.84 23.32
CA ILE A 5 2.59 -24.77 23.03
C ILE A 5 3.21 -23.41 23.34
N LEU A 6 3.86 -23.27 24.51
CA LEU A 6 4.52 -22.03 24.89
C LEU A 6 5.63 -21.66 23.88
N GLY A 7 6.42 -22.65 23.46
CA GLY A 7 7.47 -22.44 22.44
C GLY A 7 6.90 -21.99 21.09
N LEU A 8 5.78 -22.55 20.65
CA LEU A 8 5.10 -22.14 19.42
C LEU A 8 4.56 -20.71 19.51
N ILE A 9 3.97 -20.31 20.64
CA ILE A 9 3.47 -18.95 20.86
C ILE A 9 4.63 -17.97 20.85
N LEU A 10 5.71 -18.25 21.59
CA LEU A 10 6.89 -17.39 21.66
C LEU A 10 7.60 -17.25 20.31
N GLY A 11 7.61 -18.32 19.49
CA GLY A 11 8.15 -18.27 18.13
C GLY A 11 7.26 -17.52 17.14
N PHE A 12 5.93 -17.56 17.36
CA PHE A 12 4.98 -16.86 16.49
C PHE A 12 4.96 -15.34 16.72
N LEU A 13 5.19 -14.88 17.96
CA LEU A 13 5.14 -13.45 18.29
C LEU A 13 6.08 -12.59 17.44
N PRO A 14 7.38 -12.89 17.29
CA PRO A 14 8.27 -12.09 16.44
C PRO A 14 7.95 -12.24 14.93
N TYR A 15 7.36 -13.35 14.53
CA TYR A 15 6.93 -13.57 13.14
C TYR A 15 5.63 -12.84 12.79
N PHE A 16 4.79 -12.56 13.79
CA PHE A 16 3.45 -12.02 13.62
C PHE A 16 3.39 -10.73 12.74
N PRO A 17 4.26 -9.70 12.93
CA PRO A 17 4.22 -8.47 12.12
C PRO A 17 4.49 -8.70 10.63
N TYR A 18 5.27 -9.74 10.31
CA TYR A 18 5.62 -10.09 8.93
C TYR A 18 4.61 -11.03 8.29
N SER A 19 3.69 -11.56 9.07
CA SER A 19 2.69 -12.53 8.62
C SER A 19 1.45 -11.86 8.04
N LYS A 20 0.65 -12.64 7.32
CA LYS A 20 -0.69 -12.20 6.85
C LYS A 20 -1.63 -11.83 8.00
N HIS A 21 -1.41 -12.36 9.19
CA HIS A 21 -2.27 -12.11 10.35
C HIS A 21 -2.18 -10.67 10.87
N ALA A 22 -1.12 -9.94 10.51
CA ALA A 22 -0.99 -8.52 10.88
C ALA A 22 -2.18 -7.68 10.41
N HIS A 23 -2.85 -8.06 9.30
CA HIS A 23 -4.02 -7.34 8.78
C HIS A 23 -5.18 -7.26 9.78
N LEU A 24 -5.31 -8.23 10.71
CA LEU A 24 -6.37 -8.23 11.74
C LEU A 24 -6.32 -6.98 12.62
N PHE A 25 -5.13 -6.42 12.82
CA PHE A 25 -4.92 -5.19 13.58
C PHE A 25 -4.73 -3.98 12.65
N MET A 26 -3.98 -4.14 11.57
CA MET A 26 -3.66 -3.05 10.66
C MET A 26 -4.89 -2.57 9.86
N GLY A 27 -5.80 -3.48 9.51
CA GLY A 27 -7.04 -3.12 8.82
C GLY A 27 -7.92 -2.17 9.65
N PRO A 28 -8.34 -2.54 10.87
CA PRO A 28 -9.10 -1.64 11.76
C PRO A 28 -8.37 -0.34 12.06
N LEU A 29 -7.06 -0.39 12.35
CA LEU A 29 -6.27 0.81 12.63
C LEU A 29 -6.23 1.75 11.42
N ASN A 30 -6.06 1.21 10.22
CA ASN A 30 -6.05 2.00 9.00
C ASN A 30 -7.41 2.66 8.74
N ILE A 31 -8.51 1.92 8.93
CA ILE A 31 -9.87 2.47 8.79
C ILE A 31 -10.11 3.59 9.81
N MET A 32 -9.63 3.43 11.05
CA MET A 32 -9.75 4.48 12.08
C MET A 32 -8.91 5.73 11.78
N ALA A 33 -7.82 5.57 11.04
CA ALA A 33 -6.93 6.66 10.64
C ALA A 33 -7.33 7.34 9.32
N LEU A 34 -8.31 6.76 8.57
CA LEU A 34 -8.82 7.37 7.35
C LEU A 34 -9.61 8.64 7.70
N GLU A 35 -9.30 9.70 6.99
CA GLU A 35 -10.13 10.91 7.02
C GLU A 35 -11.49 10.66 6.34
N ASP A 36 -12.52 11.34 6.81
CA ASP A 36 -13.85 11.28 6.21
C ASP A 36 -13.80 11.77 4.75
N ARG A 37 -13.90 10.83 3.81
CA ARG A 37 -13.97 11.16 2.38
C ARG A 37 -15.43 11.36 1.97
N SER A 38 -15.69 12.44 1.31
CA SER A 38 -17.04 12.75 0.78
C SER A 38 -17.50 11.80 -0.34
N SER A 39 -16.55 11.11 -0.98
CA SER A 39 -16.78 10.14 -2.05
C SER A 39 -15.62 9.16 -2.13
N MET A 40 -15.91 7.89 -2.45
CA MET A 40 -14.88 6.86 -2.69
C MET A 40 -13.94 7.20 -3.86
N THR A 41 -14.37 8.09 -4.77
CA THR A 41 -13.61 8.54 -5.94
C THR A 41 -13.06 9.96 -5.79
N ALA A 42 -13.12 10.55 -4.58
CA ALA A 42 -12.60 11.89 -4.35
C ALA A 42 -11.07 11.85 -4.40
N ILE A 43 -10.53 12.30 -5.52
CA ILE A 43 -9.11 12.61 -5.70
C ILE A 43 -8.91 14.06 -5.26
N GLU A 44 -7.84 14.33 -4.52
CA GLU A 44 -7.49 15.69 -4.15
C GLU A 44 -7.35 16.56 -5.40
N THR A 45 -7.98 17.74 -5.37
CA THR A 45 -7.89 18.67 -6.49
C THR A 45 -6.50 19.27 -6.57
N ILE A 46 -5.88 19.14 -7.73
CA ILE A 46 -4.57 19.75 -7.99
C ILE A 46 -4.78 21.25 -8.21
N ASN A 47 -4.13 22.07 -7.40
CA ASN A 47 -4.12 23.53 -7.61
C ASN A 47 -2.97 23.89 -8.54
N PHE A 48 -3.25 24.17 -9.81
CA PHE A 48 -2.26 24.58 -10.81
C PHE A 48 -1.84 26.05 -10.68
N GLU A 49 -2.52 26.85 -9.85
CA GLU A 49 -2.22 28.27 -9.65
C GLU A 49 -1.17 28.49 -8.54
N ASP A 50 -0.80 27.43 -7.83
CA ASP A 50 0.20 27.49 -6.76
C ASP A 50 1.60 27.20 -7.30
N ASP A 51 2.35 28.25 -7.58
CA ASP A 51 3.74 28.19 -8.08
C ASP A 51 4.72 27.53 -7.09
N SER A 52 4.30 27.24 -5.86
CA SER A 52 5.13 26.54 -4.87
C SER A 52 5.15 25.03 -5.05
N ILE A 53 4.23 24.49 -5.84
CA ILE A 53 4.11 23.04 -6.09
C ILE A 53 4.98 22.67 -7.29
N GLU A 54 6.17 22.13 -7.03
CA GLU A 54 7.07 21.65 -8.08
C GLU A 54 6.69 20.25 -8.62
N GLN A 55 5.92 19.46 -7.84
CA GLN A 55 5.55 18.10 -8.19
C GLN A 55 4.06 17.86 -7.97
N PHE A 56 3.39 17.36 -8.99
CA PHE A 56 1.98 16.97 -8.94
C PHE A 56 1.86 15.46 -8.73
N GLY A 57 1.17 15.06 -7.66
CA GLY A 57 0.96 13.66 -7.30
C GLY A 57 2.15 13.00 -6.59
N ALA A 58 1.99 11.71 -6.30
CA ALA A 58 2.98 10.92 -5.59
C ALA A 58 3.98 10.29 -6.58
N LYS A 59 5.24 10.70 -6.51
CA LYS A 59 6.34 10.11 -7.26
C LYS A 59 7.00 8.97 -6.50
N SER A 60 7.19 9.17 -5.20
CA SER A 60 7.85 8.23 -4.32
C SER A 60 6.93 7.82 -3.16
N LEU A 61 7.34 6.80 -2.40
CA LEU A 61 6.61 6.39 -1.20
C LEU A 61 6.54 7.45 -0.10
N LYS A 62 7.47 8.41 -0.11
CA LYS A 62 7.44 9.55 0.82
C LYS A 62 6.22 10.44 0.63
N ASP A 63 5.74 10.50 -0.60
CA ASP A 63 4.65 11.39 -0.99
C ASP A 63 3.28 10.77 -0.64
N LEU A 64 3.27 9.48 -0.25
CA LEU A 64 2.05 8.80 0.13
C LEU A 64 1.66 9.10 1.58
N PRO A 65 0.39 9.39 1.87
CA PRO A 65 -0.09 9.51 3.24
C PRO A 65 0.06 8.19 3.99
N GLN A 66 0.17 8.26 5.32
CA GLN A 66 0.38 7.10 6.18
C GLN A 66 -0.68 6.00 5.98
N THR A 67 -1.93 6.38 5.72
CA THR A 67 -3.02 5.45 5.46
C THR A 67 -2.78 4.61 4.22
N GLN A 68 -2.26 5.20 3.14
CA GLN A 68 -1.92 4.48 1.92
C GLN A 68 -0.70 3.57 2.08
N LEU A 69 0.22 3.90 2.98
CA LEU A 69 1.31 3.00 3.35
C LEU A 69 0.80 1.83 4.20
N LEU A 70 -0.14 2.09 5.13
CA LEU A 70 -0.75 1.07 5.97
C LEU A 70 -1.67 0.11 5.17
N ASP A 71 -2.24 0.54 4.04
CA ASP A 71 -3.03 -0.32 3.15
C ASP A 71 -2.29 -1.59 2.77
N ALA A 72 -0.97 -1.51 2.57
CA ALA A 72 -0.13 -2.67 2.27
C ALA A 72 -0.15 -3.73 3.39
N TYR A 73 -0.26 -3.30 4.64
CA TYR A 73 -0.36 -4.20 5.80
C TYR A 73 -1.79 -4.63 6.11
N ALA A 74 -2.78 -3.82 5.73
CA ALA A 74 -4.19 -4.15 5.82
C ALA A 74 -4.60 -5.16 4.73
N CYS A 75 -3.87 -5.25 3.63
CA CYS A 75 -4.13 -6.15 2.52
C CYS A 75 -3.98 -7.62 2.91
N ILE A 76 -5.03 -8.43 2.72
CA ILE A 76 -5.03 -9.89 2.95
C ILE A 76 -4.68 -10.70 1.69
N GLN A 77 -4.34 -10.04 0.60
CA GLN A 77 -4.04 -10.67 -0.69
C GLN A 77 -5.22 -11.51 -1.25
N CYS A 78 -6.44 -11.04 -1.09
CA CYS A 78 -7.64 -11.73 -1.57
C CYS A 78 -7.92 -11.53 -3.06
N SER A 79 -7.18 -10.67 -3.73
CA SER A 79 -7.28 -10.33 -5.17
C SER A 79 -8.61 -9.70 -5.63
N ARG A 80 -9.51 -9.32 -4.73
CA ARG A 80 -10.78 -8.68 -5.10
C ARG A 80 -10.61 -7.38 -5.87
N CYS A 81 -9.59 -6.58 -5.52
CA CYS A 81 -9.26 -5.36 -6.25
C CYS A 81 -8.83 -5.64 -7.69
N GLN A 82 -8.18 -6.77 -7.92
CA GLN A 82 -7.77 -7.22 -9.25
C GLN A 82 -8.96 -7.71 -10.06
N ASP A 83 -9.84 -8.53 -9.47
CA ASP A 83 -11.05 -9.06 -10.14
C ASP A 83 -12.03 -7.94 -10.52
N ALA A 84 -12.03 -6.83 -9.78
CA ALA A 84 -12.88 -5.67 -10.06
C ALA A 84 -12.21 -4.61 -10.94
N CYS A 85 -10.93 -4.78 -11.30
CA CYS A 85 -10.18 -3.77 -12.05
C CYS A 85 -10.51 -3.81 -13.54
N PRO A 86 -11.06 -2.72 -14.14
CA PRO A 86 -11.36 -2.68 -15.57
C PRO A 86 -10.11 -2.82 -16.46
N ALA A 87 -8.98 -2.29 -16.00
CA ALA A 87 -7.72 -2.42 -16.72
C ALA A 87 -7.24 -3.88 -16.76
N TYR A 88 -7.30 -4.57 -15.64
CA TYR A 88 -6.92 -5.98 -15.54
C TYR A 88 -7.84 -6.87 -16.38
N GLU A 89 -9.15 -6.67 -16.28
CA GLU A 89 -10.17 -7.40 -17.06
C GLU A 89 -9.99 -7.26 -18.58
N THR A 90 -9.47 -6.11 -19.02
CA THR A 90 -9.18 -5.86 -20.45
C THR A 90 -7.80 -6.34 -20.88
N GLY A 91 -7.08 -7.07 -20.02
CA GLY A 91 -5.77 -7.66 -20.34
C GLY A 91 -4.61 -6.68 -20.33
N LYS A 92 -4.73 -5.54 -19.65
CA LYS A 92 -3.62 -4.59 -19.45
C LYS A 92 -2.71 -5.04 -18.32
N GLU A 93 -1.48 -4.51 -18.29
CA GLU A 93 -0.44 -4.93 -17.32
C GLU A 93 -0.75 -4.59 -15.87
N LEU A 94 -1.70 -3.68 -15.61
CA LEU A 94 -2.02 -3.27 -14.26
C LEU A 94 -2.59 -4.41 -13.41
N SER A 95 -1.90 -4.73 -12.32
CA SER A 95 -2.38 -5.66 -11.29
C SER A 95 -2.44 -4.94 -9.94
N PRO A 96 -3.63 -4.50 -9.49
CA PRO A 96 -3.80 -3.82 -8.21
C PRO A 96 -3.34 -4.66 -7.02
N SER A 97 -3.56 -5.98 -7.06
CA SER A 97 -3.11 -6.86 -5.98
C SER A 97 -1.58 -6.96 -5.91
N ALA A 98 -0.90 -6.98 -7.07
CA ALA A 98 0.55 -6.99 -7.12
C ALA A 98 1.14 -5.68 -6.59
N LEU A 99 0.51 -4.54 -6.88
CA LEU A 99 0.92 -3.24 -6.35
C LEU A 99 0.97 -3.25 -4.82
N GLU A 100 -0.10 -3.68 -4.16
CA GLU A 100 -0.16 -3.74 -2.69
C GLU A 100 0.83 -4.75 -2.09
N ILE A 101 1.01 -5.89 -2.75
CA ILE A 101 1.98 -6.91 -2.33
C ILE A 101 3.41 -6.39 -2.45
N ASN A 102 3.76 -5.78 -3.57
CA ASN A 102 5.09 -5.23 -3.82
C ASN A 102 5.40 -4.06 -2.86
N LYS A 103 4.42 -3.19 -2.60
CA LYS A 103 4.51 -2.12 -1.60
C LYS A 103 4.86 -2.68 -0.22
N ARG A 104 4.18 -3.73 0.21
CA ARG A 104 4.47 -4.40 1.49
C ARG A 104 5.88 -5.00 1.55
N TYR A 105 6.32 -5.67 0.48
CA TYR A 105 7.68 -6.22 0.42
C TYR A 105 8.72 -5.12 0.48
N PHE A 106 8.51 -4.04 -0.24
CA PHE A 106 9.41 -2.90 -0.21
C PHE A 106 9.50 -2.28 1.20
N LEU A 107 8.35 -2.01 1.83
CA LEU A 107 8.29 -1.47 3.19
C LEU A 107 9.01 -2.37 4.20
N ASN A 108 8.83 -3.71 4.11
CA ASN A 108 9.50 -4.64 5.01
C ASN A 108 11.01 -4.68 4.81
N ASN A 109 11.50 -4.52 3.58
CA ASN A 109 12.93 -4.55 3.28
C ASN A 109 13.65 -3.26 3.66
N HIS A 110 12.93 -2.14 3.74
CA HIS A 110 13.47 -0.81 4.03
C HIS A 110 12.92 -0.23 5.35
N LEU A 111 12.44 -1.08 6.25
CA LEU A 111 11.77 -0.61 7.48
C LEU A 111 12.67 0.28 8.33
N ASP A 112 13.96 -0.04 8.43
CA ASP A 112 14.94 0.73 9.21
C ASP A 112 15.09 2.14 8.62
N GLU A 113 15.12 2.28 7.29
CA GLU A 113 15.20 3.56 6.57
C GLU A 113 13.95 4.41 6.77
N PHE A 114 12.76 3.77 6.87
CA PHE A 114 11.52 4.45 7.20
C PHE A 114 11.50 4.98 8.64
N ILE A 115 12.06 4.21 9.60
CA ILE A 115 12.14 4.61 11.00
C ILE A 115 13.12 5.78 11.16
N ASP A 116 14.25 5.74 10.49
CA ASP A 116 15.30 6.77 10.54
C ASP A 116 14.96 8.01 9.69
N GLY A 117 13.88 7.96 8.89
CA GLY A 117 13.47 9.04 8.00
C GLY A 117 14.32 9.16 6.73
N SER A 118 15.20 8.20 6.46
CA SER A 118 16.05 8.14 5.27
C SER A 118 15.41 7.36 4.12
N ILE A 119 14.09 7.52 3.94
CA ILE A 119 13.31 6.77 2.94
C ILE A 119 13.94 6.89 1.55
N PRO A 120 14.12 5.77 0.82
CA PRO A 120 14.68 5.81 -0.52
C PRO A 120 13.86 6.70 -1.47
N ASP A 121 14.56 7.54 -2.22
CA ASP A 121 13.94 8.44 -3.19
C ASP A 121 13.75 7.76 -4.56
N ALA A 122 13.29 6.52 -4.52
CA ALA A 122 13.01 5.74 -5.71
C ALA A 122 11.57 5.97 -6.17
N ALA A 123 11.37 6.07 -7.47
CA ALA A 123 10.04 6.24 -8.03
C ALA A 123 9.17 4.99 -7.80
N ILE A 124 7.88 5.17 -7.58
CA ILE A 124 6.92 4.06 -7.43
C ILE A 124 6.95 3.15 -8.65
N THR A 125 7.16 3.72 -9.84
CA THR A 125 7.27 2.99 -11.10
C THR A 125 8.51 2.10 -11.21
N ASP A 126 9.58 2.44 -10.50
CA ASP A 126 10.79 1.62 -10.47
C ASP A 126 10.67 0.44 -9.48
N LEU A 127 9.82 0.57 -8.48
CA LEU A 127 9.76 -0.35 -7.34
C LEU A 127 8.57 -1.30 -7.37
N MET A 128 7.41 -0.83 -7.81
CA MET A 128 6.15 -1.53 -7.59
C MET A 128 5.32 -1.73 -8.83
N LEU A 129 5.48 -0.86 -9.81
CA LEU A 129 4.55 -0.71 -10.91
C LEU A 129 5.33 -0.25 -12.14
N THR A 130 5.10 -0.82 -13.30
CA THR A 130 5.67 -0.29 -14.55
C THR A 130 4.94 0.99 -14.97
N ASP A 131 5.59 1.84 -15.76
CA ASP A 131 4.95 3.05 -16.32
C ASP A 131 3.69 2.69 -17.11
N GLU A 132 3.73 1.64 -17.92
CA GLU A 132 2.58 1.16 -18.70
C GLU A 132 1.42 0.74 -17.79
N ALA A 133 1.72 0.07 -16.68
CA ALA A 133 0.70 -0.32 -15.72
C ALA A 133 0.10 0.90 -15.01
N ALA A 134 0.92 1.90 -14.64
CA ALA A 134 0.45 3.15 -14.03
C ALA A 134 -0.52 3.89 -14.96
N TRP A 135 -0.15 4.07 -16.21
CA TRP A 135 -1.00 4.73 -17.22
C TRP A 135 -2.23 3.91 -17.63
N SER A 136 -2.27 2.63 -17.29
CA SER A 136 -3.44 1.76 -17.53
C SER A 136 -4.55 1.97 -16.51
N CYS A 137 -4.29 2.68 -15.41
CA CYS A 137 -5.27 2.91 -14.34
C CYS A 137 -6.42 3.79 -14.82
N THR A 138 -7.65 3.32 -14.60
CA THR A 138 -8.88 4.07 -14.94
C THR A 138 -9.40 4.93 -13.79
N THR A 139 -8.66 5.04 -12.70
CA THR A 139 -9.04 5.83 -11.50
C THR A 139 -10.44 5.51 -10.96
N CYS A 140 -10.84 4.25 -11.03
CA CYS A 140 -12.17 3.82 -10.59
C CYS A 140 -12.38 3.88 -9.06
N GLY A 141 -11.30 4.00 -8.27
CA GLY A 141 -11.35 4.12 -6.80
C GLY A 141 -11.71 2.84 -6.05
N TYR A 142 -11.58 1.68 -6.69
CA TYR A 142 -11.90 0.39 -6.06
C TYR A 142 -10.75 -0.18 -5.21
N CYS A 143 -9.50 0.07 -5.56
CA CYS A 143 -8.31 -0.38 -4.84
C CYS A 143 -7.77 0.69 -3.90
#